data_7b46ed050e28b80055bbf2fac3d8fc5e
#
_entry.id   7b46ed050e28b80055bbf2fac3d8fc5e
#
_cell.length_a   1.000
_cell.length_b   1.000
_cell.length_c   1.000
_cell.angle_alpha   90.00
_cell.angle_beta   90.00
_cell.angle_gamma   90.00
#
_symmetry.space_group_name_H-M   'P 1'
#
loop_
_entity.id
_entity.type
_entity.pdbx_description
1 polymer ?
#
loop_
_entity_poly.entity_id
_entity_poly.type
_entity_poly.pdbx_seq_one_letter_code
_entity_poly.pdbx_strand_id
1 'polypeptide(L)'
;RRDCLGLPQQPEPGGEFDFVVTGGGIAGTCAALSAARLGVKVALIQDRPVLGGNNSSEVRVWLQGARNKQPWPRVGNVVAELEQARSAHYGPDNTPDLYEDEKKLAIVRAEPNIRLFLEHRVNGVETDGGKIVAVVAQQIRTGRRSRIAGRWFADCTGDAAVGALAGADFEMEPKGHMGPCNLWNVCEWQDTTALNTNVEAGGTPQPFPRCPWALDLSDKPFPGRSKTRPDPMKLGGWYWESGFDRDPIAEMEYVRDWNFRAMYGAWDAMKNVDKVLPNHRLNWCAHILGKRESRRLMGDVVLCFEDLKTDRQFPDGCVPTGWSNDLHLPHPQYEKGFAGDAFISTAHFGRFPA
;
A
#
# COMPACT_ATOMS: atom_id res chain seq x y z
N ARG A 1 9.56 -23.56 -19.34
CA ARG A 1 10.18 -22.26 -19.02
C ARG A 1 11.26 -22.35 -17.94
N ARG A 2 11.00 -23.06 -16.81
CA ARG A 2 11.98 -23.22 -15.73
C ARG A 2 13.27 -23.92 -16.20
N ASP A 3 13.14 -24.99 -17.01
CA ASP A 3 14.28 -25.70 -17.60
C ASP A 3 15.17 -24.78 -18.46
N CYS A 4 14.54 -23.92 -19.27
CA CYS A 4 15.26 -22.94 -20.09
C CYS A 4 16.07 -21.92 -19.25
N LEU A 5 15.69 -21.73 -18.00
CA LEU A 5 16.35 -20.83 -17.04
C LEU A 5 17.29 -21.56 -16.09
N GLY A 6 17.45 -22.89 -16.22
CA GLY A 6 18.26 -23.70 -15.32
C GLY A 6 17.71 -23.74 -13.87
N LEU A 7 16.41 -23.51 -13.68
CA LEU A 7 15.78 -23.49 -12.37
C LEU A 7 15.22 -24.85 -11.97
N PRO A 8 15.33 -25.27 -10.69
CA PRO A 8 14.74 -26.50 -10.20
C PRO A 8 13.24 -26.58 -10.47
N GLN A 9 12.76 -27.75 -10.92
CA GLN A 9 11.32 -27.99 -11.16
C GLN A 9 10.54 -28.08 -9.84
N GLN A 10 11.12 -28.65 -8.79
CA GLN A 10 10.54 -28.71 -7.46
C GLN A 10 11.03 -27.55 -6.59
N PRO A 11 10.21 -27.07 -5.64
CA PRO A 11 10.67 -26.12 -4.64
C PRO A 11 11.76 -26.75 -3.75
N GLU A 12 12.73 -25.95 -3.35
CA GLU A 12 13.75 -26.33 -2.39
C GLU A 12 13.18 -26.29 -0.97
N PRO A 13 13.69 -27.09 -0.02
CA PRO A 13 13.29 -27.02 1.38
C PRO A 13 13.56 -25.61 1.96
N GLY A 14 12.51 -24.91 2.37
CA GLY A 14 12.58 -23.59 3.00
C GLY A 14 12.62 -23.61 4.53
N GLY A 15 12.37 -24.80 5.12
CA GLY A 15 12.32 -25.04 6.56
C GLY A 15 10.91 -25.32 7.08
N GLU A 16 10.87 -25.65 8.39
CA GLU A 16 9.64 -25.94 9.14
C GLU A 16 9.50 -24.95 10.30
N PHE A 17 8.29 -24.46 10.49
CA PHE A 17 7.98 -23.39 11.45
C PHE A 17 6.68 -23.73 12.21
N ASP A 18 6.53 -23.15 13.39
CA ASP A 18 5.26 -23.21 14.12
C ASP A 18 4.24 -22.28 13.49
N PHE A 19 4.71 -21.11 13.01
CA PHE A 19 3.86 -20.08 12.44
C PHE A 19 4.47 -19.48 11.17
N VAL A 20 3.72 -19.48 10.08
CA VAL A 20 4.11 -18.92 8.79
C VAL A 20 3.23 -17.71 8.51
N VAL A 21 3.85 -16.53 8.45
CA VAL A 21 3.18 -15.26 8.16
C VAL A 21 3.52 -14.86 6.72
N THR A 22 2.52 -14.74 5.88
CA THR A 22 2.65 -14.28 4.50
C THR A 22 2.16 -12.85 4.38
N GLY A 23 3.05 -11.96 3.97
CA GLY A 23 2.84 -10.51 3.90
C GLY A 23 3.52 -9.79 5.07
N GLY A 24 4.59 -9.04 4.75
CA GLY A 24 5.36 -8.24 5.71
C GLY A 24 4.89 -6.78 5.80
N GLY A 25 3.60 -6.53 5.53
CA GLY A 25 2.94 -5.27 5.90
C GLY A 25 2.93 -5.09 7.42
N ILE A 26 2.42 -3.96 7.93
CA ILE A 26 2.40 -3.72 9.38
C ILE A 26 1.70 -4.84 10.14
N ALA A 27 0.55 -5.32 9.66
CA ALA A 27 -0.18 -6.41 10.30
C ALA A 27 0.65 -7.69 10.44
N GLY A 28 1.26 -8.15 9.34
CA GLY A 28 2.08 -9.37 9.36
C GLY A 28 3.38 -9.20 10.14
N THR A 29 4.01 -8.03 10.08
CA THR A 29 5.20 -7.73 10.88
C THR A 29 4.87 -7.75 12.37
N CYS A 30 3.75 -7.15 12.80
CA CYS A 30 3.29 -7.21 14.19
C CYS A 30 2.95 -8.64 14.64
N ALA A 31 2.28 -9.42 13.78
CA ALA A 31 1.95 -10.81 14.07
C ALA A 31 3.21 -11.67 14.26
N ALA A 32 4.18 -11.52 13.37
CA ALA A 32 5.46 -12.23 13.44
C ALA A 32 6.25 -11.88 14.72
N LEU A 33 6.40 -10.60 15.02
CA LEU A 33 7.09 -10.12 16.21
C LEU A 33 6.41 -10.61 17.49
N SER A 34 5.08 -10.48 17.55
CA SER A 34 4.33 -10.92 18.73
C SER A 34 4.46 -12.41 18.99
N ALA A 35 4.36 -13.25 17.97
CA ALA A 35 4.51 -14.69 18.07
C ALA A 35 5.96 -15.08 18.46
N ALA A 36 6.95 -14.48 17.83
CA ALA A 36 8.37 -14.77 18.09
C ALA A 36 8.77 -14.45 19.52
N ARG A 37 8.28 -13.35 20.08
CA ARG A 37 8.52 -12.93 21.48
C ARG A 37 7.84 -13.83 22.52
N LEU A 38 6.87 -14.62 22.07
CA LEU A 38 6.25 -15.68 22.87
C LEU A 38 6.97 -17.03 22.69
N GLY A 39 8.12 -17.07 22.01
CA GLY A 39 8.92 -18.27 21.80
C GLY A 39 8.51 -19.12 20.59
N VAL A 40 7.58 -18.64 19.76
CA VAL A 40 7.11 -19.33 18.56
C VAL A 40 8.15 -19.21 17.43
N LYS A 41 8.47 -20.29 16.74
CA LYS A 41 9.36 -20.28 15.58
C LYS A 41 8.59 -19.81 14.32
N VAL A 42 8.95 -18.63 13.82
CA VAL A 42 8.19 -17.91 12.79
C VAL A 42 8.94 -17.82 11.47
N ALA A 43 8.24 -18.06 10.35
CA ALA A 43 8.65 -17.59 9.02
C ALA A 43 7.86 -16.32 8.68
N LEU A 44 8.54 -15.21 8.39
CA LEU A 44 7.92 -14.00 7.83
C LEU A 44 8.31 -13.88 6.36
N ILE A 45 7.32 -13.91 5.47
CA ILE A 45 7.52 -13.88 4.02
C ILE A 45 6.97 -12.56 3.47
N GLN A 46 7.84 -11.80 2.80
CA GLN A 46 7.48 -10.51 2.19
C GLN A 46 7.94 -10.47 0.74
N ASP A 47 7.04 -10.09 -0.16
CA ASP A 47 7.32 -10.00 -1.60
C ASP A 47 8.08 -8.73 -2.02
N ARG A 48 8.23 -7.76 -1.11
CA ARG A 48 8.97 -6.53 -1.36
C ARG A 48 10.34 -6.54 -0.66
N PRO A 49 11.27 -5.67 -1.06
CA PRO A 49 12.56 -5.52 -0.39
C PRO A 49 12.46 -4.84 0.98
N VAL A 50 11.34 -4.21 1.30
CA VAL A 50 11.09 -3.49 2.55
C VAL A 50 9.87 -4.06 3.28
N LEU A 51 9.83 -3.85 4.59
CA LEU A 51 8.68 -4.16 5.45
C LEU A 51 7.77 -2.94 5.58
N GLY A 52 6.52 -3.18 6.00
CA GLY A 52 5.54 -2.13 6.27
C GLY A 52 4.38 -2.05 5.28
N GLY A 53 4.52 -2.61 4.07
CA GLY A 53 3.45 -2.57 3.05
C GLY A 53 3.13 -1.13 2.64
N ASN A 54 1.88 -0.69 2.80
CA ASN A 54 1.51 0.70 2.51
C ASN A 54 2.27 1.70 3.38
N ASN A 55 2.66 1.32 4.62
CA ASN A 55 3.53 2.10 5.48
C ASN A 55 5.01 1.79 5.22
N SER A 56 5.47 2.03 4.01
CA SER A 56 6.87 1.89 3.59
C SER A 56 7.29 3.06 2.71
N SER A 57 8.58 3.19 2.45
CA SER A 57 9.12 4.18 1.52
C SER A 57 8.60 4.02 0.09
N GLU A 58 8.10 2.83 -0.28
CA GLU A 58 7.60 2.53 -1.62
C GLU A 58 6.20 3.09 -1.89
N VAL A 59 5.33 3.18 -0.87
CA VAL A 59 3.93 3.64 -1.01
C VAL A 59 3.69 4.95 -0.26
N ARG A 60 4.30 5.11 0.91
CA ARG A 60 4.32 6.34 1.72
C ARG A 60 2.98 6.74 2.33
N VAL A 61 2.25 5.75 2.88
CA VAL A 61 1.07 6.01 3.72
C VAL A 61 1.49 5.91 5.18
N TRP A 62 1.30 6.98 5.96
CA TRP A 62 1.66 7.00 7.39
C TRP A 62 0.73 6.12 8.23
N LEU A 63 1.23 5.67 9.37
CA LEU A 63 0.42 4.93 10.33
C LEU A 63 -0.52 5.87 11.08
N GLN A 64 -1.77 5.44 11.19
CA GLN A 64 -2.80 6.07 12.00
C GLN A 64 -3.69 5.01 12.65
N GLY A 65 -4.54 5.40 13.56
CA GLY A 65 -5.52 4.56 14.22
C GLY A 65 -5.41 4.60 15.73
N ALA A 66 -6.40 4.01 16.39
CA ALA A 66 -6.41 3.88 17.83
C ALA A 66 -5.61 2.66 18.27
N ARG A 67 -4.92 2.82 19.38
CA ARG A 67 -4.18 1.75 20.05
C ARG A 67 -4.29 1.92 21.56
N ASN A 68 -3.97 0.86 22.29
CA ASN A 68 -3.97 0.87 23.76
C ASN A 68 -5.33 1.23 24.38
N LYS A 69 -6.43 0.85 23.72
CA LYS A 69 -7.79 1.06 24.21
C LYS A 69 -8.19 -0.02 25.22
N GLN A 70 -9.00 0.36 26.21
CA GLN A 70 -9.63 -0.60 27.09
C GLN A 70 -10.61 -1.51 26.32
N PRO A 71 -10.77 -2.79 26.67
CA PRO A 71 -10.08 -3.48 27.80
C PRO A 71 -8.69 -4.04 27.43
N TRP A 72 -8.12 -3.70 26.29
CA TRP A 72 -6.87 -4.26 25.73
C TRP A 72 -5.74 -3.23 25.70
N PRO A 73 -5.24 -2.73 26.84
CA PRO A 73 -4.32 -1.58 26.87
C PRO A 73 -2.94 -1.85 26.27
N ARG A 74 -2.62 -3.09 25.93
CA ARG A 74 -1.35 -3.47 25.28
C ARG A 74 -1.47 -3.78 23.78
N VAL A 75 -2.70 -3.79 23.26
CA VAL A 75 -2.91 -3.92 21.81
C VAL A 75 -2.41 -2.64 21.14
N GLY A 76 -1.40 -2.78 20.29
CA GLY A 76 -0.72 -1.65 19.66
C GLY A 76 0.70 -1.39 20.16
N ASN A 77 1.18 -2.06 21.24
CA ASN A 77 2.56 -1.87 21.71
C ASN A 77 3.59 -2.20 20.63
N VAL A 78 3.39 -3.30 19.90
CA VAL A 78 4.32 -3.70 18.81
C VAL A 78 4.25 -2.71 17.64
N VAL A 79 3.07 -2.22 17.28
CA VAL A 79 2.96 -1.22 16.20
C VAL A 79 3.61 0.10 16.61
N ALA A 80 3.59 0.46 17.90
CA ALA A 80 4.26 1.65 18.41
C ALA A 80 5.78 1.62 18.23
N GLU A 81 6.38 0.42 18.29
CA GLU A 81 7.82 0.25 18.02
C GLU A 81 8.16 0.46 16.52
N LEU A 82 7.24 0.07 15.64
CA LEU A 82 7.40 0.16 14.19
C LEU A 82 7.02 1.55 13.63
N GLU A 83 6.27 2.33 14.41
CA GLU A 83 5.77 3.63 13.98
C GLU A 83 6.90 4.61 13.71
N GLN A 84 6.74 5.37 12.64
CA GLN A 84 7.66 6.43 12.30
C GLN A 84 7.63 7.59 13.31
N ALA A 85 8.79 8.15 13.62
CA ALA A 85 8.92 9.27 14.56
C ALA A 85 8.30 10.57 14.04
N ARG A 86 8.27 10.75 12.71
CA ARG A 86 7.71 11.92 12.02
C ARG A 86 6.80 11.46 10.90
N SER A 87 5.83 12.28 10.55
CA SER A 87 4.95 12.02 9.42
C SER A 87 4.72 13.27 8.59
N ALA A 88 4.61 13.09 7.28
CA ALA A 88 4.07 14.08 6.36
C ALA A 88 3.01 13.40 5.51
N HIS A 89 1.89 14.11 5.29
CA HIS A 89 0.74 13.52 4.60
C HIS A 89 0.92 13.52 3.08
N TYR A 90 1.41 14.66 2.55
CA TYR A 90 1.51 14.89 1.11
C TYR A 90 2.68 15.81 0.81
N GLY A 91 2.91 16.01 -0.49
CA GLY A 91 3.87 16.97 -0.99
C GLY A 91 5.33 16.51 -0.83
N PRO A 92 6.27 17.44 -1.04
CA PRO A 92 7.70 17.12 -1.06
C PRO A 92 8.26 16.68 0.30
N ASP A 93 7.62 17.02 1.40
CA ASP A 93 8.03 16.64 2.75
C ASP A 93 7.72 15.17 3.07
N ASN A 94 6.88 14.50 2.26
CA ASN A 94 6.66 13.08 2.38
C ASN A 94 7.81 12.31 1.70
N THR A 95 8.93 12.21 2.40
CA THR A 95 10.19 11.61 1.94
C THR A 95 10.33 10.15 2.38
N PRO A 96 11.18 9.34 1.71
CA PRO A 96 11.32 7.92 2.04
C PRO A 96 11.87 7.66 3.45
N ASP A 97 12.74 8.52 3.96
CA ASP A 97 13.35 8.41 5.27
C ASP A 97 12.33 8.49 6.43
N LEU A 98 11.19 9.15 6.21
CA LEU A 98 10.11 9.20 7.21
C LEU A 98 9.56 7.81 7.55
N TYR A 99 9.66 6.85 6.64
CA TYR A 99 9.09 5.52 6.82
C TYR A 99 10.01 4.56 7.57
N GLU A 100 11.23 4.95 7.85
CA GLU A 100 12.18 4.21 8.70
C GLU A 100 12.23 2.71 8.36
N ASP A 101 12.30 2.36 7.08
CA ASP A 101 12.27 0.96 6.61
C ASP A 101 13.39 0.12 7.24
N GLU A 102 14.58 0.70 7.41
CA GLU A 102 15.71 0.03 8.06
C GLU A 102 15.46 -0.25 9.55
N LYS A 103 14.74 0.63 10.25
CA LYS A 103 14.33 0.41 11.65
C LYS A 103 13.40 -0.80 11.74
N LYS A 104 12.37 -0.88 10.89
CA LYS A 104 11.46 -2.03 10.84
C LYS A 104 12.22 -3.33 10.58
N LEU A 105 13.14 -3.29 9.61
CA LEU A 105 13.99 -4.42 9.25
C LEU A 105 14.91 -4.84 10.39
N ALA A 106 15.55 -3.88 11.08
CA ALA A 106 16.42 -4.14 12.22
C ALA A 106 15.67 -4.79 13.38
N ILE A 107 14.46 -4.29 13.70
CA ILE A 107 13.60 -4.87 14.76
C ILE A 107 13.29 -6.33 14.44
N VAL A 108 12.88 -6.66 13.21
CA VAL A 108 12.56 -8.03 12.82
C VAL A 108 13.80 -8.93 12.83
N ARG A 109 14.93 -8.46 12.35
CA ARG A 109 16.20 -9.22 12.33
C ARG A 109 16.79 -9.47 13.71
N ALA A 110 16.46 -8.64 14.68
CA ALA A 110 16.89 -8.82 16.07
C ALA A 110 16.14 -9.96 16.79
N GLU A 111 15.01 -10.42 16.26
CA GLU A 111 14.22 -11.51 16.86
C GLU A 111 14.77 -12.88 16.44
N PRO A 112 15.37 -13.65 17.35
CA PRO A 112 16.04 -14.91 16.99
C PRO A 112 15.07 -15.99 16.48
N ASN A 113 13.80 -15.89 16.83
CA ASN A 113 12.76 -16.84 16.45
C ASN A 113 12.11 -16.48 15.09
N ILE A 114 12.54 -15.42 14.41
CA ILE A 114 12.04 -15.07 13.08
C ILE A 114 13.06 -15.42 12.01
N ARG A 115 12.66 -16.23 11.02
CA ARG A 115 13.35 -16.32 9.75
C ARG A 115 12.61 -15.45 8.73
N LEU A 116 13.29 -14.40 8.25
CA LEU A 116 12.75 -13.45 7.29
C LEU A 116 13.09 -13.86 5.86
N PHE A 117 12.08 -13.89 4.98
CA PHE A 117 12.18 -14.13 3.55
C PHE A 117 11.74 -12.86 2.79
N LEU A 118 12.66 -11.93 2.56
CA LEU A 118 12.40 -10.74 1.74
C LEU A 118 12.44 -11.09 0.25
N GLU A 119 11.67 -10.33 -0.56
CA GLU A 119 11.57 -10.52 -2.01
C GLU A 119 11.09 -11.94 -2.39
N HIS A 120 10.26 -12.53 -1.53
CA HIS A 120 9.66 -13.84 -1.76
C HIS A 120 8.13 -13.72 -1.86
N ARG A 121 7.58 -14.03 -3.02
CA ARG A 121 6.14 -14.03 -3.25
C ARG A 121 5.59 -15.45 -3.11
N VAL A 122 4.63 -15.62 -2.23
CA VAL A 122 3.87 -16.87 -2.14
C VAL A 122 2.97 -16.98 -3.37
N ASN A 123 3.16 -18.06 -4.13
CA ASN A 123 2.40 -18.35 -5.35
C ASN A 123 1.93 -19.81 -5.43
N GLY A 124 2.00 -20.53 -4.33
CA GLY A 124 1.46 -21.88 -4.18
C GLY A 124 1.19 -22.22 -2.72
N VAL A 125 0.20 -23.04 -2.51
CA VAL A 125 -0.21 -23.56 -1.19
C VAL A 125 -0.38 -25.06 -1.32
N GLU A 126 0.09 -25.81 -0.32
CA GLU A 126 -0.13 -27.23 -0.19
C GLU A 126 -1.12 -27.46 0.96
N THR A 127 -2.12 -28.28 0.71
CA THR A 127 -3.15 -28.63 1.70
C THR A 127 -3.20 -30.13 1.92
N ASP A 128 -3.51 -30.54 3.14
CA ASP A 128 -3.81 -31.90 3.53
C ASP A 128 -5.03 -31.92 4.45
N GLY A 129 -6.05 -32.72 4.11
CA GLY A 129 -7.30 -32.78 4.86
C GLY A 129 -8.00 -31.43 5.08
N GLY A 130 -7.94 -30.51 4.11
CA GLY A 130 -8.52 -29.18 4.21
C GLY A 130 -7.71 -28.18 5.05
N LYS A 131 -6.50 -28.55 5.48
CA LYS A 131 -5.59 -27.68 6.23
C LYS A 131 -4.37 -27.32 5.38
N ILE A 132 -3.90 -26.08 5.47
CA ILE A 132 -2.64 -25.69 4.86
C ILE A 132 -1.50 -26.36 5.63
N VAL A 133 -0.58 -27.02 4.92
CA VAL A 133 0.62 -27.66 5.48
C VAL A 133 1.92 -27.02 5.03
N ALA A 134 1.92 -26.34 3.89
CA ALA A 134 3.04 -25.57 3.41
C ALA A 134 2.61 -24.46 2.44
N VAL A 135 3.45 -23.45 2.29
CA VAL A 135 3.38 -22.48 1.20
C VAL A 135 4.63 -22.60 0.32
N VAL A 136 4.46 -22.30 -0.96
CA VAL A 136 5.58 -22.18 -1.90
C VAL A 136 5.82 -20.72 -2.19
N ALA A 137 6.98 -20.24 -1.77
CA ALA A 137 7.42 -18.86 -1.96
C ALA A 137 8.49 -18.78 -3.04
N GLN A 138 8.29 -17.92 -4.04
CA GLN A 138 9.25 -17.69 -5.10
C GLN A 138 10.04 -16.42 -4.84
N GLN A 139 11.35 -16.55 -4.80
CA GLN A 139 12.27 -15.42 -4.77
C GLN A 139 12.18 -14.67 -6.10
N ILE A 140 11.85 -13.37 -6.03
CA ILE A 140 11.41 -12.56 -7.19
C ILE A 140 12.54 -12.39 -8.22
N ARG A 141 13.76 -12.12 -7.77
CA ARG A 141 14.88 -11.83 -8.68
C ARG A 141 15.45 -13.08 -9.36
N THR A 142 15.51 -14.18 -8.62
CA THR A 142 16.14 -15.42 -9.12
C THR A 142 15.15 -16.42 -9.71
N GLY A 143 13.87 -16.32 -9.33
CA GLY A 143 12.84 -17.29 -9.68
C GLY A 143 12.94 -18.62 -8.92
N ARG A 144 13.90 -18.80 -7.99
CA ARG A 144 14.00 -20.01 -7.13
C ARG A 144 12.77 -20.08 -6.23
N ARG A 145 12.32 -21.28 -5.95
CA ARG A 145 11.14 -21.51 -5.09
C ARG A 145 11.55 -22.24 -3.83
N SER A 146 11.00 -21.84 -2.70
CA SER A 146 11.17 -22.47 -1.40
C SER A 146 9.84 -23.00 -0.90
N ARG A 147 9.82 -24.24 -0.44
CA ARG A 147 8.71 -24.85 0.27
C ARG A 147 8.87 -24.58 1.76
N ILE A 148 7.95 -23.83 2.34
CA ILE A 148 7.97 -23.42 3.74
C ILE A 148 6.80 -24.10 4.44
N ALA A 149 7.11 -25.10 5.29
CA ALA A 149 6.11 -25.85 6.03
C ALA A 149 5.79 -25.15 7.36
N GLY A 150 4.56 -25.36 7.84
CA GLY A 150 4.14 -24.77 9.10
C GLY A 150 2.97 -25.48 9.75
N ARG A 151 2.77 -25.18 11.03
CA ARG A 151 1.62 -25.63 11.79
C ARG A 151 0.43 -24.67 11.68
N TRP A 152 0.72 -23.37 11.69
CA TRP A 152 -0.24 -22.28 11.60
C TRP A 152 0.18 -21.32 10.50
N PHE A 153 -0.80 -20.75 9.82
CA PHE A 153 -0.59 -19.81 8.71
C PHE A 153 -1.43 -18.55 8.92
N ALA A 154 -0.82 -17.38 8.72
CA ALA A 154 -1.51 -16.11 8.67
C ALA A 154 -1.39 -15.50 7.28
N ASP A 155 -2.53 -15.18 6.69
CA ASP A 155 -2.60 -14.40 5.45
C ASP A 155 -2.66 -12.91 5.79
N CYS A 156 -1.51 -12.25 5.72
CA CYS A 156 -1.34 -10.82 5.91
C CYS A 156 -1.00 -10.10 4.59
N THR A 157 -1.35 -10.71 3.45
CA THR A 157 -1.03 -10.18 2.12
C THR A 157 -1.82 -8.93 1.74
N GLY A 158 -2.92 -8.66 2.46
CA GLY A 158 -3.86 -7.58 2.13
C GLY A 158 -4.83 -7.94 1.00
N ASP A 159 -4.62 -9.07 0.32
CA ASP A 159 -5.40 -9.54 -0.83
C ASP A 159 -6.01 -10.93 -0.61
N ALA A 160 -5.95 -11.48 0.61
CA ALA A 160 -6.36 -12.85 0.90
C ALA A 160 -5.70 -13.88 -0.06
N ALA A 161 -4.42 -13.67 -0.39
CA ALA A 161 -3.76 -14.46 -1.44
C ALA A 161 -3.54 -15.93 -1.02
N VAL A 162 -3.18 -16.18 0.24
CA VAL A 162 -2.96 -17.52 0.75
C VAL A 162 -4.29 -18.28 0.86
N GLY A 163 -5.32 -17.63 1.41
CA GLY A 163 -6.65 -18.20 1.51
C GLY A 163 -7.23 -18.57 0.14
N ALA A 164 -7.15 -17.67 -0.84
CA ALA A 164 -7.61 -17.93 -2.19
C ALA A 164 -6.83 -19.08 -2.88
N LEU A 165 -5.50 -19.15 -2.70
CA LEU A 165 -4.68 -20.25 -3.20
C LEU A 165 -4.99 -21.59 -2.51
N ALA A 166 -5.46 -21.55 -1.27
CA ALA A 166 -5.89 -22.74 -0.53
C ALA A 166 -7.32 -23.18 -0.86
N GLY A 167 -8.06 -22.41 -1.66
CA GLY A 167 -9.45 -22.67 -2.01
C GLY A 167 -10.46 -22.27 -0.94
N ALA A 168 -10.09 -21.36 -0.03
CA ALA A 168 -11.02 -20.80 0.95
C ALA A 168 -12.02 -19.86 0.27
N ASP A 169 -13.23 -19.82 0.79
CA ASP A 169 -14.29 -18.91 0.33
C ASP A 169 -13.88 -17.46 0.57
N PHE A 170 -14.13 -16.61 -0.40
CA PHE A 170 -13.90 -15.17 -0.30
C PHE A 170 -14.93 -14.38 -1.10
N GLU A 171 -15.10 -13.13 -0.72
CA GLU A 171 -15.84 -12.13 -1.49
C GLU A 171 -14.89 -11.05 -2.01
N MET A 172 -15.25 -10.48 -3.13
CA MET A 172 -14.62 -9.29 -3.72
C MET A 172 -15.69 -8.53 -4.51
N GLU A 173 -15.82 -7.26 -4.21
CA GLU A 173 -16.77 -6.41 -4.95
C GLU A 173 -16.29 -6.24 -6.39
N PRO A 174 -17.09 -6.62 -7.40
CA PRO A 174 -16.69 -6.49 -8.80
C PRO A 174 -16.69 -5.05 -9.28
N LYS A 175 -17.47 -4.17 -8.62
CA LYS A 175 -17.64 -2.75 -8.95
C LYS A 175 -17.96 -1.91 -7.73
N GLY A 176 -17.60 -0.63 -7.78
CA GLY A 176 -17.93 0.32 -6.72
C GLY A 176 -17.10 0.14 -5.45
N HIS A 177 -16.02 -0.62 -5.50
CA HIS A 177 -15.07 -0.72 -4.39
C HIS A 177 -14.13 0.50 -4.34
N MET A 178 -13.41 0.67 -3.24
CA MET A 178 -12.41 1.72 -3.15
C MET A 178 -11.22 1.43 -4.09
N GLY A 179 -10.89 2.42 -4.93
CA GLY A 179 -9.82 2.30 -5.90
C GLY A 179 -8.42 2.40 -5.27
N PRO A 180 -7.43 1.65 -5.74
CA PRO A 180 -6.05 1.84 -5.30
C PRO A 180 -5.45 3.14 -5.82
N CYS A 181 -4.45 3.64 -5.11
CA CYS A 181 -3.76 4.89 -5.43
C CYS A 181 -2.27 4.69 -5.76
N ASN A 182 -1.72 5.64 -6.51
CA ASN A 182 -0.28 5.86 -6.58
C ASN A 182 -0.01 7.28 -6.08
N LEU A 183 0.58 7.41 -4.90
CA LEU A 183 0.96 8.73 -4.40
C LEU A 183 2.08 9.31 -5.27
N TRP A 184 2.05 10.63 -5.42
CA TRP A 184 3.08 11.36 -6.13
C TRP A 184 3.20 12.78 -5.57
N ASN A 185 4.27 13.47 -5.87
CA ASN A 185 4.41 14.85 -5.46
C ASN A 185 5.28 15.66 -6.43
N VAL A 186 5.15 16.96 -6.31
CA VAL A 186 5.98 17.94 -7.01
C VAL A 186 6.71 18.79 -5.98
N CYS A 187 7.90 19.25 -6.33
CA CYS A 187 8.65 20.18 -5.49
C CYS A 187 9.23 21.32 -6.32
N GLU A 188 9.45 22.45 -5.68
CA GLU A 188 10.26 23.51 -6.26
C GLU A 188 11.70 23.02 -6.36
N TRP A 189 12.30 23.20 -7.55
CA TRP A 189 13.69 22.85 -7.75
C TRP A 189 14.58 23.98 -7.26
N GLN A 190 15.44 23.67 -6.29
CA GLN A 190 16.54 24.53 -5.87
C GLN A 190 17.84 23.88 -6.32
N ASP A 191 18.60 24.58 -7.15
CA ASP A 191 19.92 24.12 -7.53
C ASP A 191 20.89 24.30 -6.36
N THR A 192 21.07 23.24 -5.58
CA THR A 192 22.00 23.24 -4.45
C THR A 192 23.47 23.03 -4.87
N THR A 193 23.71 22.81 -6.18
CA THR A 193 25.09 22.58 -6.71
C THR A 193 25.79 23.87 -7.09
N ALA A 194 25.08 24.97 -7.22
CA ALA A 194 25.67 26.28 -7.50
C ALA A 194 26.30 26.85 -6.22
N LEU A 195 27.60 26.80 -6.13
CA LEU A 195 28.42 27.53 -5.14
C LEU A 195 28.30 29.06 -5.25
N ASN A 196 27.37 29.57 -6.07
CA ASN A 196 27.12 30.99 -6.27
C ASN A 196 25.99 31.50 -5.37
N THR A 197 26.38 32.32 -4.43
CA THR A 197 25.53 32.97 -3.42
C THR A 197 24.59 34.07 -3.97
N ASN A 198 24.44 34.19 -5.29
CA ASN A 198 23.53 35.13 -5.97
C ASN A 198 22.42 34.37 -6.71
N VAL A 199 21.69 33.47 -6.00
CA VAL A 199 20.43 32.99 -6.52
C VAL A 199 19.42 34.10 -6.32
N GLU A 200 19.07 34.80 -7.41
CA GLU A 200 17.92 35.70 -7.44
C GLU A 200 16.69 34.89 -6.93
N ALA A 201 15.87 35.53 -6.10
CA ALA A 201 14.65 34.96 -5.53
C ALA A 201 13.66 34.58 -6.65
N GLY A 202 13.83 33.42 -7.29
CA GLY A 202 13.03 33.04 -8.44
C GLY A 202 13.10 31.57 -8.88
N GLY A 203 13.98 30.75 -8.26
CA GLY A 203 14.13 29.33 -8.61
C GLY A 203 14.57 29.08 -10.06
N THR A 204 15.04 27.87 -10.35
CA THR A 204 15.44 27.49 -11.72
C THR A 204 14.24 26.93 -12.49
N PRO A 205 13.92 27.48 -13.69
CA PRO A 205 12.84 26.93 -14.52
C PRO A 205 13.01 25.45 -14.81
N GLN A 206 11.95 24.69 -14.61
CA GLN A 206 11.90 23.26 -14.85
C GLN A 206 10.92 22.98 -15.99
N PRO A 207 11.38 22.84 -17.23
CA PRO A 207 10.51 22.50 -18.37
C PRO A 207 9.98 21.08 -18.20
N PHE A 208 8.80 20.83 -18.76
CA PHE A 208 8.18 19.53 -18.79
C PHE A 208 7.74 19.20 -20.21
N PRO A 209 8.06 18.03 -20.75
CA PRO A 209 7.67 17.67 -22.10
C PRO A 209 6.15 17.44 -22.19
N ARG A 210 5.56 17.68 -23.36
CA ARG A 210 4.19 17.27 -23.64
C ARG A 210 4.08 15.75 -23.53
N CYS A 211 2.97 15.27 -22.94
CA CYS A 211 2.71 13.86 -22.69
C CYS A 211 1.47 13.38 -23.46
N PRO A 212 1.51 13.24 -24.80
CA PRO A 212 0.34 12.86 -25.60
C PRO A 212 -0.21 11.46 -25.31
N TRP A 213 0.58 10.62 -24.63
CA TRP A 213 0.19 9.29 -24.18
C TRP A 213 -0.58 9.31 -22.83
N ALA A 214 -0.52 10.42 -22.11
CA ALA A 214 -1.20 10.61 -20.83
C ALA A 214 -2.70 10.91 -21.03
N LEU A 215 -3.45 11.06 -19.94
CA LEU A 215 -4.83 11.54 -20.05
C LEU A 215 -4.83 13.01 -20.47
N ASP A 216 -5.65 13.36 -21.44
CA ASP A 216 -5.81 14.78 -21.80
C ASP A 216 -6.69 15.47 -20.76
N LEU A 217 -6.02 16.17 -19.83
CA LEU A 217 -6.65 16.96 -18.78
C LEU A 217 -6.56 18.47 -19.06
N SER A 218 -6.31 18.86 -20.30
CA SER A 218 -6.11 20.28 -20.71
C SER A 218 -7.28 21.18 -20.33
N ASP A 219 -8.52 20.70 -20.40
CA ASP A 219 -9.75 21.42 -20.07
C ASP A 219 -10.48 20.85 -18.83
N LYS A 220 -9.89 19.86 -18.13
CA LYS A 220 -10.52 19.16 -17.02
C LYS A 220 -10.10 19.74 -15.66
N PRO A 221 -11.02 19.83 -14.70
CA PRO A 221 -10.66 20.16 -13.33
C PRO A 221 -9.98 18.96 -12.65
N PHE A 222 -9.08 19.25 -11.73
CA PHE A 222 -8.51 18.29 -10.78
C PHE A 222 -7.98 19.00 -9.53
N PRO A 223 -7.78 18.31 -8.41
CA PRO A 223 -7.30 18.92 -7.18
C PRO A 223 -5.97 19.64 -7.37
N GLY A 224 -5.86 20.85 -6.87
CA GLY A 224 -4.66 21.69 -6.98
C GLY A 224 -4.54 22.48 -8.28
N ARG A 225 -5.38 22.23 -9.28
CA ARG A 225 -5.37 23.00 -10.53
C ARG A 225 -5.97 24.37 -10.34
N SER A 226 -5.21 25.41 -10.68
CA SER A 226 -5.66 26.78 -10.79
C SER A 226 -4.65 27.58 -11.62
N LYS A 227 -5.14 28.44 -12.53
CA LYS A 227 -4.28 29.33 -13.32
C LYS A 227 -3.73 30.50 -12.50
N THR A 228 -4.39 30.85 -11.41
CA THR A 228 -4.03 32.01 -10.59
C THR A 228 -3.48 31.65 -9.22
N ARG A 229 -3.87 30.48 -8.69
CA ARG A 229 -3.52 30.01 -7.35
C ARG A 229 -3.32 28.49 -7.34
N PRO A 230 -2.34 27.95 -8.09
CA PRO A 230 -2.08 26.52 -8.08
C PRO A 230 -1.65 26.07 -6.68
N ASP A 231 -2.13 24.90 -6.27
CA ASP A 231 -1.82 24.31 -4.96
C ASP A 231 -1.08 22.98 -5.15
N PRO A 232 0.27 22.98 -5.11
CA PRO A 232 1.06 21.78 -5.32
C PRO A 232 0.85 20.72 -4.21
N MET A 233 0.36 21.11 -3.02
CA MET A 233 0.08 20.18 -1.93
C MET A 233 -1.17 19.32 -2.16
N LYS A 234 -2.04 19.72 -3.08
CA LYS A 234 -3.20 18.93 -3.51
C LYS A 234 -2.90 17.99 -4.67
N LEU A 235 -1.67 17.98 -5.14
CA LEU A 235 -1.24 17.06 -6.19
C LEU A 235 -0.73 15.77 -5.56
N GLY A 236 -1.20 14.63 -6.09
CA GLY A 236 -0.67 13.33 -5.74
C GLY A 236 -0.98 12.81 -4.35
N GLY A 237 -1.93 13.40 -3.65
CA GLY A 237 -2.46 12.86 -2.41
C GLY A 237 -3.15 11.51 -2.65
N TRP A 238 -3.40 10.79 -1.56
CA TRP A 238 -3.97 9.45 -1.62
C TRP A 238 -5.44 9.37 -2.06
N TYR A 239 -6.06 10.47 -2.42
CA TYR A 239 -7.34 10.57 -3.11
C TYR A 239 -7.20 10.59 -4.65
N TRP A 240 -6.00 10.49 -5.19
CA TRP A 240 -5.73 10.20 -6.59
C TRP A 240 -5.83 8.70 -6.78
N GLU A 241 -7.06 8.24 -7.02
CA GLU A 241 -7.45 6.84 -7.03
C GLU A 241 -8.20 6.50 -8.29
N SER A 242 -8.01 5.28 -8.79
CA SER A 242 -8.73 4.77 -9.95
C SER A 242 -9.03 3.27 -9.80
N GLY A 243 -9.71 2.70 -10.80
CA GLY A 243 -9.98 1.27 -10.81
C GLY A 243 -11.13 0.85 -9.91
N PHE A 244 -12.08 1.75 -9.61
CA PHE A 244 -13.25 1.47 -8.77
C PHE A 244 -14.15 0.34 -9.28
N ASP A 245 -14.11 0.07 -10.60
CA ASP A 245 -14.86 -0.99 -11.28
C ASP A 245 -13.93 -2.01 -11.97
N ARG A 246 -12.68 -2.11 -11.49
CA ARG A 246 -11.66 -3.02 -12.00
C ARG A 246 -11.32 -4.09 -10.99
N ASP A 247 -10.93 -5.27 -11.45
CA ASP A 247 -10.37 -6.28 -10.56
C ASP A 247 -9.03 -5.79 -9.99
N PRO A 248 -8.94 -5.47 -8.69
CA PRO A 248 -7.73 -4.89 -8.09
C PRO A 248 -6.55 -5.86 -8.02
N ILE A 249 -6.75 -7.12 -8.41
CA ILE A 249 -5.72 -8.16 -8.43
C ILE A 249 -5.33 -8.49 -9.87
N ALA A 250 -6.31 -8.84 -10.71
CA ALA A 250 -6.05 -9.22 -12.09
C ALA A 250 -5.66 -8.03 -12.98
N GLU A 251 -6.21 -6.84 -12.70
CA GLU A 251 -5.99 -5.63 -13.49
C GLU A 251 -5.09 -4.59 -12.80
N MET A 252 -4.36 -4.99 -11.75
CA MET A 252 -3.53 -4.07 -10.95
C MET A 252 -2.51 -3.27 -11.79
N GLU A 253 -1.93 -3.87 -12.82
CA GLU A 253 -0.98 -3.21 -13.72
C GLU A 253 -1.69 -2.14 -14.56
N TYR A 254 -2.89 -2.44 -15.06
CA TYR A 254 -3.72 -1.48 -15.78
C TYR A 254 -4.07 -0.28 -14.88
N VAL A 255 -4.51 -0.52 -13.64
CA VAL A 255 -4.88 0.53 -12.70
C VAL A 255 -3.68 1.42 -12.36
N ARG A 256 -2.50 0.82 -12.12
CA ARG A 256 -1.25 1.57 -11.92
C ARG A 256 -0.94 2.47 -13.13
N ASP A 257 -1.00 1.91 -14.32
CA ASP A 257 -0.67 2.65 -15.54
C ASP A 257 -1.70 3.77 -15.81
N TRP A 258 -2.96 3.54 -15.47
CA TRP A 258 -3.99 4.58 -15.53
C TRP A 258 -3.71 5.73 -14.54
N ASN A 259 -3.34 5.41 -13.31
CA ASN A 259 -2.91 6.42 -12.32
C ASN A 259 -1.71 7.23 -12.83
N PHE A 260 -0.73 6.60 -13.46
CA PHE A 260 0.39 7.31 -14.08
C PHE A 260 -0.06 8.21 -15.23
N ARG A 261 -0.96 7.73 -16.09
CA ARG A 261 -1.52 8.56 -17.16
C ARG A 261 -2.26 9.78 -16.61
N ALA A 262 -3.00 9.63 -15.51
CA ALA A 262 -3.66 10.74 -14.82
C ALA A 262 -2.65 11.74 -14.24
N MET A 263 -1.63 11.26 -13.55
CA MET A 263 -0.55 12.07 -12.97
C MET A 263 0.18 12.89 -14.05
N TYR A 264 0.66 12.23 -15.10
CA TYR A 264 1.38 12.90 -16.17
C TYR A 264 0.50 13.86 -16.95
N GLY A 265 -0.78 13.52 -17.16
CA GLY A 265 -1.76 14.39 -17.81
C GLY A 265 -2.07 15.65 -17.00
N ALA A 266 -2.21 15.51 -15.68
CA ALA A 266 -2.39 16.63 -14.78
C ALA A 266 -1.16 17.58 -14.79
N TRP A 267 0.03 16.99 -14.70
CA TRP A 267 1.25 17.78 -14.69
C TRP A 267 1.53 18.44 -16.05
N ASP A 268 1.27 17.75 -17.17
CA ASP A 268 1.32 18.33 -18.52
C ASP A 268 0.35 19.51 -18.65
N ALA A 269 -0.89 19.38 -18.19
CA ALA A 269 -1.87 20.46 -18.22
C ALA A 269 -1.41 21.70 -17.44
N MET A 270 -0.87 21.50 -16.24
CA MET A 270 -0.36 22.63 -15.42
C MET A 270 0.86 23.28 -16.05
N LYS A 271 1.83 22.52 -16.53
CA LYS A 271 3.10 23.05 -17.05
C LYS A 271 2.95 23.63 -18.45
N ASN A 272 2.22 22.96 -19.34
CA ASN A 272 2.19 23.29 -20.76
C ASN A 272 0.95 24.07 -21.21
N VAL A 273 -0.19 23.87 -20.54
CA VAL A 273 -1.45 24.57 -20.88
C VAL A 273 -1.64 25.78 -19.98
N ASP A 274 -1.64 25.57 -18.67
CA ASP A 274 -1.89 26.66 -17.70
C ASP A 274 -0.65 27.54 -17.45
N LYS A 275 0.55 27.04 -17.78
CA LYS A 275 1.84 27.76 -17.61
C LYS A 275 2.11 28.16 -16.15
N VAL A 276 1.72 27.30 -15.21
CA VAL A 276 1.91 27.54 -13.77
C VAL A 276 3.06 26.71 -13.20
N LEU A 277 3.50 27.08 -12.00
CA LEU A 277 4.57 26.40 -11.25
C LEU A 277 5.87 26.21 -12.09
N PRO A 278 6.41 27.27 -12.69
CA PRO A 278 7.51 27.17 -13.67
C PRO A 278 8.74 26.47 -13.09
N ASN A 279 9.04 26.67 -11.81
CA ASN A 279 10.23 26.13 -11.14
C ASN A 279 9.99 24.76 -10.45
N HIS A 280 8.78 24.21 -10.53
CA HIS A 280 8.47 22.89 -9.95
C HIS A 280 8.70 21.78 -10.96
N ARG A 281 9.07 20.61 -10.43
CA ARG A 281 9.20 19.35 -11.17
C ARG A 281 8.43 18.22 -10.48
N LEU A 282 8.16 17.15 -11.23
CA LEU A 282 7.79 15.87 -10.61
C LEU A 282 8.97 15.40 -9.77
N ASN A 283 8.75 15.19 -8.49
CA ASN A 283 9.79 14.83 -7.55
C ASN A 283 9.80 13.32 -7.28
N TRP A 284 8.63 12.75 -7.09
CA TRP A 284 8.48 11.32 -6.80
C TRP A 284 7.08 10.84 -7.17
N CYS A 285 6.97 9.56 -7.50
CA CYS A 285 5.71 8.83 -7.57
C CYS A 285 5.90 7.40 -7.07
N ALA A 286 4.89 6.87 -6.40
CA ALA A 286 4.86 5.47 -6.01
C ALA A 286 4.73 4.60 -7.25
N HIS A 287 5.68 3.72 -7.49
CA HIS A 287 5.64 2.75 -8.59
C HIS A 287 4.84 1.49 -8.24
N ILE A 288 4.43 1.38 -6.98
CA ILE A 288 3.60 0.32 -6.41
C ILE A 288 2.25 0.91 -6.03
N LEU A 289 1.18 0.18 -6.32
CA LEU A 289 -0.15 0.58 -5.90
C LEU A 289 -0.28 0.56 -4.38
N GLY A 290 -0.76 1.66 -3.81
CA GLY A 290 -1.33 1.70 -2.48
C GLY A 290 -2.69 1.04 -2.52
N LYS A 291 -2.72 -0.26 -2.23
CA LYS A 291 -3.94 -1.06 -2.32
C LYS A 291 -4.90 -0.72 -1.21
N ARG A 292 -6.19 -0.85 -1.52
CA ARG A 292 -7.29 -0.67 -0.59
C ARG A 292 -8.13 -1.93 -0.52
N GLU A 293 -9.29 -1.94 -1.13
CA GLU A 293 -10.22 -3.06 -1.15
C GLU A 293 -9.80 -4.12 -2.17
N SER A 294 -9.91 -5.39 -1.77
CA SER A 294 -9.74 -6.54 -2.63
C SER A 294 -10.51 -7.73 -2.05
N ARG A 295 -9.98 -8.96 -2.15
CA ARG A 295 -10.61 -10.14 -1.57
C ARG A 295 -10.71 -10.08 -0.05
N ARG A 296 -11.84 -10.47 0.49
CA ARG A 296 -12.12 -10.68 1.90
C ARG A 296 -12.45 -12.15 2.13
N LEU A 297 -11.66 -12.85 2.95
CA LEU A 297 -11.98 -14.24 3.34
C LEU A 297 -13.28 -14.26 4.13
N MET A 298 -14.13 -15.25 3.84
CA MET A 298 -15.35 -15.45 4.57
C MET A 298 -15.07 -16.17 5.90
N GLY A 299 -15.50 -15.55 6.98
CA GLY A 299 -15.45 -16.12 8.34
C GLY A 299 -16.83 -16.52 8.81
N ASP A 300 -16.91 -17.14 10.00
CA ASP A 300 -18.17 -17.50 10.64
C ASP A 300 -19.02 -16.25 10.98
N VAL A 301 -18.37 -15.10 11.16
CA VAL A 301 -18.98 -13.81 11.37
C VAL A 301 -18.52 -12.84 10.28
N VAL A 302 -19.47 -12.25 9.57
CA VAL A 302 -19.21 -11.17 8.62
C VAL A 302 -19.61 -9.86 9.28
N LEU A 303 -18.62 -8.99 9.53
CA LEU A 303 -18.89 -7.66 10.09
C LEU A 303 -19.64 -6.80 9.07
N CYS A 304 -20.66 -6.13 9.54
CA CYS A 304 -21.43 -5.17 8.75
C CYS A 304 -21.34 -3.76 9.34
N PHE A 305 -21.74 -2.76 8.56
CA PHE A 305 -21.70 -1.36 8.99
C PHE A 305 -22.47 -1.10 10.29
N GLU A 306 -23.60 -1.80 10.50
CA GLU A 306 -24.41 -1.64 11.71
C GLU A 306 -23.68 -2.15 12.97
N ASP A 307 -22.85 -3.20 12.85
CA ASP A 307 -22.02 -3.67 13.97
C ASP A 307 -21.06 -2.58 14.45
N LEU A 308 -20.45 -1.87 13.50
CA LEU A 308 -19.52 -0.77 13.78
C LEU A 308 -20.26 0.46 14.33
N LYS A 309 -21.43 0.79 13.77
CA LYS A 309 -22.23 1.94 14.16
C LYS A 309 -22.79 1.81 15.58
N THR A 310 -23.14 0.60 15.98
CA THR A 310 -23.74 0.31 17.29
C THR A 310 -22.70 -0.10 18.33
N ASP A 311 -21.41 -0.12 17.98
CA ASP A 311 -20.33 -0.63 18.85
C ASP A 311 -20.66 -2.03 19.38
N ARG A 312 -21.09 -2.93 18.49
CA ARG A 312 -21.47 -4.29 18.85
C ARG A 312 -20.30 -5.02 19.54
N GLN A 313 -20.56 -5.50 20.73
CA GLN A 313 -19.58 -6.29 21.48
C GLN A 313 -19.69 -7.77 21.11
N PHE A 314 -18.56 -8.37 20.75
CA PHE A 314 -18.46 -9.80 20.41
C PHE A 314 -17.84 -10.55 21.58
N PRO A 315 -18.35 -11.74 21.97
CA PRO A 315 -17.82 -12.52 23.10
C PRO A 315 -16.33 -12.87 22.98
N ASP A 316 -15.87 -13.03 21.72
CA ASP A 316 -14.48 -13.34 21.37
C ASP A 316 -13.72 -12.12 20.80
N GLY A 317 -14.27 -10.93 20.96
CA GLY A 317 -13.65 -9.68 20.51
C GLY A 317 -12.29 -9.45 21.16
N CYS A 318 -11.24 -9.33 20.34
CA CYS A 318 -9.87 -9.11 20.80
C CYS A 318 -9.17 -7.95 20.07
N VAL A 319 -9.83 -7.31 19.10
CA VAL A 319 -9.28 -6.21 18.31
C VAL A 319 -10.19 -4.99 18.45
N PRO A 320 -9.77 -3.95 19.20
CA PRO A 320 -10.52 -2.70 19.24
C PRO A 320 -10.36 -1.95 17.91
N THR A 321 -11.46 -1.43 17.39
CA THR A 321 -11.45 -0.49 16.27
C THR A 321 -11.38 0.93 16.79
N GLY A 322 -10.74 1.84 16.08
CA GLY A 322 -10.57 3.20 16.57
C GLY A 322 -10.37 4.23 15.46
N TRP A 323 -10.76 3.87 14.25
CA TRP A 323 -10.72 4.78 13.11
C TRP A 323 -12.13 5.16 12.67
N SER A 324 -12.27 6.29 11.98
CA SER A 324 -13.51 6.68 11.31
C SER A 324 -13.78 5.77 10.11
N ASN A 325 -15.05 5.63 9.75
CA ASN A 325 -15.41 5.10 8.44
C ASN A 325 -14.88 6.06 7.36
N ASP A 326 -14.07 5.56 6.47
CA ASP A 326 -13.39 6.32 5.42
C ASP A 326 -13.67 5.66 4.07
N LEU A 327 -14.79 6.06 3.48
CA LEU A 327 -15.26 5.52 2.20
C LEU A 327 -14.84 6.44 1.07
N HIS A 328 -14.16 5.89 0.08
CA HIS A 328 -13.70 6.58 -1.11
C HIS A 328 -14.47 6.10 -2.33
N LEU A 329 -15.21 7.00 -2.95
CA LEU A 329 -15.94 6.78 -4.18
C LEU A 329 -15.44 7.74 -5.28
N PRO A 330 -15.71 7.48 -6.57
CA PRO A 330 -15.39 8.43 -7.63
C PRO A 330 -15.95 9.82 -7.34
N HIS A 331 -15.13 10.85 -7.53
CA HIS A 331 -15.55 12.22 -7.21
C HIS A 331 -16.41 12.82 -8.33
N PRO A 332 -17.69 13.13 -8.09
CA PRO A 332 -18.64 13.53 -9.15
C PRO A 332 -18.20 14.75 -9.98
N GLN A 333 -17.47 15.69 -9.36
CA GLN A 333 -16.97 16.89 -10.05
C GLN A 333 -15.92 16.55 -11.10
N TYR A 334 -15.05 15.57 -10.81
CA TYR A 334 -13.92 15.22 -11.67
C TYR A 334 -14.27 14.12 -12.66
N GLU A 335 -15.32 13.36 -12.39
CA GLU A 335 -15.86 12.33 -13.26
C GLU A 335 -16.72 12.92 -14.40
N LYS A 336 -17.40 14.03 -14.14
CA LYS A 336 -18.34 14.63 -15.09
C LYS A 336 -17.66 15.02 -16.42
N GLY A 337 -18.13 14.40 -17.50
CA GLY A 337 -17.64 14.67 -18.86
C GLY A 337 -16.23 14.15 -19.12
N PHE A 338 -15.74 13.24 -18.30
CA PHE A 338 -14.51 12.51 -18.51
C PHE A 338 -14.80 11.15 -19.17
N ALA A 339 -14.18 10.88 -20.30
CA ALA A 339 -14.32 9.60 -20.98
C ALA A 339 -13.19 8.65 -20.50
N GLY A 340 -13.54 7.67 -19.68
CA GLY A 340 -12.62 6.70 -19.12
C GLY A 340 -12.85 6.45 -17.63
N ASP A 341 -11.99 5.67 -17.01
CA ASP A 341 -12.09 5.38 -15.59
C ASP A 341 -11.83 6.65 -14.77
N ALA A 342 -12.55 6.81 -13.66
CA ALA A 342 -12.31 7.87 -12.70
C ALA A 342 -10.86 7.82 -12.18
N PHE A 343 -10.32 8.96 -11.80
CA PHE A 343 -8.94 9.08 -11.30
C PHE A 343 -8.82 9.91 -10.01
N ILE A 344 -9.92 10.39 -9.49
CA ILE A 344 -10.03 11.13 -8.22
C ILE A 344 -11.19 10.57 -7.40
N SER A 345 -10.95 10.35 -6.12
CA SER A 345 -11.97 9.94 -5.16
C SER A 345 -12.47 11.08 -4.29
N THR A 346 -13.63 10.84 -3.68
CA THR A 346 -14.08 11.57 -2.50
C THR A 346 -13.56 10.87 -1.25
N ALA A 347 -13.41 11.62 -0.14
CA ALA A 347 -13.26 11.05 1.18
C ALA A 347 -14.53 11.34 2.00
N HIS A 348 -15.22 10.30 2.41
CA HIS A 348 -16.41 10.41 3.27
C HIS A 348 -16.08 9.83 4.64
N PHE A 349 -15.80 10.72 5.59
CA PHE A 349 -15.52 10.33 6.97
C PHE A 349 -16.79 10.25 7.79
N GLY A 350 -17.17 9.04 8.21
CA GLY A 350 -18.14 8.82 9.27
C GLY A 350 -17.44 8.54 10.59
N ARG A 351 -17.87 9.16 11.70
CA ARG A 351 -17.38 8.80 13.03
C ARG A 351 -18.17 7.62 13.56
N PHE A 352 -17.47 6.59 14.04
CA PHE A 352 -18.08 5.58 14.88
C PHE A 352 -18.22 6.10 16.31
N PRO A 353 -19.20 5.58 17.09
CA PRO A 353 -19.22 5.77 18.54
C PRO A 353 -17.88 5.35 19.14
N ALA A 354 -17.38 6.13 20.07
CA ALA A 354 -16.08 5.88 20.73
C ALA A 354 -16.20 4.81 21.81
#